data_195c7dd0a7635268ebfd46b7d2418611
#
_entry.id   195c7dd0a7635268ebfd46b7d2418611
#
_cell.length_a   1.000
_cell.length_b   1.000
_cell.length_c   1.000
_cell.angle_alpha   90.00
_cell.angle_beta   90.00
_cell.angle_gamma   90.00
#
_symmetry.space_group_name_H-M   'P 1'
#
loop_
_entity.id
_entity.type
_entity.pdbx_description
1 polymer ?
#
loop_
_entity_poly.entity_id
_entity_poly.type
_entity_poly.pdbx_seq_one_letter_code
_entity_poly.pdbx_strand_id
1 'polypeptide(L)'
;EEEFQYEITNYARNGLDSAGMNDKILTDEEVCDSVGRSDVIFITVGSNDLLNECKSAVQEILDTDTKFKSAGEALKALRESAAGNPLLVLKIIETLEQWDYQMFEANWIEMMHRIDGMKKEGAWIIVTNIYNPVANLDIPSTMDRGVENVIRNMNQIIEKYAEEYGYQVADIFSSEVCDHVQPDGLHPDQTGQQ
;
A
#
# COMPACT_ATOMS: atom_id res chain seq x y z
N GLU A 1 -36.58 15.42 -3.54
CA GLU A 1 -35.23 14.84 -3.38
C GLU A 1 -34.26 15.87 -3.94
N GLU A 2 -33.40 16.46 -3.11
CA GLU A 2 -32.32 17.33 -3.59
C GLU A 2 -31.28 16.43 -4.29
N GLU A 3 -31.08 16.67 -5.58
CA GLU A 3 -30.07 16.00 -6.38
C GLU A 3 -28.72 16.64 -6.02
N PHE A 4 -27.90 15.93 -5.23
CA PHE A 4 -26.56 16.39 -4.91
C PHE A 4 -25.69 16.35 -6.16
N GLN A 5 -25.22 17.51 -6.62
CA GLN A 5 -24.21 17.61 -7.66
C GLN A 5 -22.84 17.52 -7.00
N TYR A 6 -22.01 16.59 -7.44
CA TYR A 6 -20.62 16.45 -7.00
C TYR A 6 -19.68 16.47 -8.20
N GLU A 7 -18.50 17.03 -7.99
CA GLU A 7 -17.38 17.02 -8.93
C GLU A 7 -16.28 16.14 -8.37
N ILE A 8 -15.75 15.22 -9.19
CA ILE A 8 -14.64 14.35 -8.81
C ILE A 8 -13.43 14.72 -9.65
N THR A 9 -12.33 15.04 -8.96
CA THR A 9 -11.01 15.19 -9.59
C THR A 9 -10.12 14.04 -9.15
N ASN A 10 -9.47 13.36 -10.09
CA ASN A 10 -8.64 12.20 -9.82
C ASN A 10 -7.17 12.48 -10.18
N TYR A 11 -6.31 12.49 -9.18
CA TYR A 11 -4.85 12.65 -9.33
C TYR A 11 -4.08 11.34 -9.05
N ALA A 12 -4.77 10.21 -8.95
CA ALA A 12 -4.13 8.92 -8.72
C ALA A 12 -3.17 8.56 -9.87
N ARG A 13 -2.02 8.02 -9.52
CA ARG A 13 -0.98 7.56 -10.46
C ARG A 13 -0.57 6.13 -10.14
N ASN A 14 -0.53 5.29 -11.16
CA ASN A 14 -0.10 3.90 -11.01
C ASN A 14 1.35 3.82 -10.51
N GLY A 15 1.60 2.88 -9.60
CA GLY A 15 2.94 2.63 -9.07
C GLY A 15 3.44 3.68 -8.08
N LEU A 16 2.57 4.59 -7.62
CA LEU A 16 2.93 5.61 -6.64
C LEU A 16 2.97 5.00 -5.24
N ASP A 17 4.09 5.18 -4.56
CA ASP A 17 4.29 4.89 -3.13
C ASP A 17 4.13 6.16 -2.28
N SER A 18 4.26 6.03 -0.96
CA SER A 18 4.12 7.16 -0.03
C SER A 18 5.17 8.25 -0.25
N ALA A 19 6.42 7.88 -0.58
CA ALA A 19 7.46 8.84 -0.93
C ALA A 19 7.11 9.60 -2.21
N GLY A 20 6.66 8.89 -3.25
CA GLY A 20 6.21 9.52 -4.49
C GLY A 20 4.98 10.41 -4.31
N MET A 21 4.10 10.09 -3.37
CA MET A 21 2.98 10.96 -2.99
C MET A 21 3.49 12.29 -2.45
N ASN A 22 4.47 12.27 -1.55
CA ASN A 22 5.08 13.48 -0.99
C ASN A 22 5.84 14.30 -2.03
N ASP A 23 6.62 13.63 -2.89
CA ASP A 23 7.57 14.31 -3.79
C ASP A 23 6.96 14.80 -5.09
N LYS A 24 5.88 14.13 -5.59
CA LYS A 24 5.36 14.37 -6.94
C LYS A 24 3.91 14.83 -6.99
N ILE A 25 3.11 14.47 -5.97
CA ILE A 25 1.69 14.81 -5.93
C ILE A 25 1.47 16.02 -5.03
N LEU A 26 1.91 15.95 -3.79
CA LEU A 26 1.74 17.02 -2.80
C LEU A 26 2.71 18.21 -2.98
N THR A 27 3.46 18.25 -4.08
CA THR A 27 4.26 19.39 -4.53
C THR A 27 3.70 20.07 -5.78
N ASP A 28 2.67 19.49 -6.39
CA ASP A 28 1.99 20.02 -7.56
C ASP A 28 0.96 21.06 -7.11
N GLU A 29 1.08 22.31 -7.61
CA GLU A 29 0.23 23.43 -7.21
C GLU A 29 -1.25 23.16 -7.51
N GLU A 30 -1.58 22.53 -8.64
CA GLU A 30 -2.96 22.20 -9.00
C GLU A 30 -3.57 21.19 -8.02
N VAL A 31 -2.79 20.19 -7.60
CA VAL A 31 -3.21 19.21 -6.59
C VAL A 31 -3.42 19.87 -5.24
N CYS A 32 -2.45 20.68 -4.80
CA CYS A 32 -2.54 21.41 -3.52
C CYS A 32 -3.79 22.31 -3.48
N ASP A 33 -4.05 23.06 -4.55
CA ASP A 33 -5.26 23.88 -4.68
C ASP A 33 -6.54 23.05 -4.66
N SER A 34 -6.54 21.88 -5.29
CA SER A 34 -7.66 20.96 -5.30
C SER A 34 -7.93 20.38 -3.91
N VAL A 35 -6.89 19.95 -3.20
CA VAL A 35 -6.98 19.49 -1.80
C VAL A 35 -7.58 20.58 -0.91
N GLY A 36 -7.09 21.84 -1.06
CA GLY A 36 -7.57 22.99 -0.29
C GLY A 36 -9.04 23.37 -0.53
N ARG A 37 -9.66 22.91 -1.63
CA ARG A 37 -11.06 23.19 -1.98
C ARG A 37 -12.01 22.01 -1.76
N SER A 38 -11.47 20.80 -1.62
CA SER A 38 -12.26 19.57 -1.56
C SER A 38 -13.07 19.44 -0.27
N ASP A 39 -14.32 18.96 -0.37
CA ASP A 39 -15.14 18.58 0.76
C ASP A 39 -14.77 17.19 1.28
N VAL A 40 -14.33 16.31 0.36
CA VAL A 40 -13.88 14.95 0.66
C VAL A 40 -12.56 14.70 -0.06
N ILE A 41 -11.59 14.19 0.66
CA ILE A 41 -10.28 13.78 0.16
C ILE A 41 -10.18 12.27 0.35
N PHE A 42 -10.05 11.52 -0.74
CA PHE A 42 -9.91 10.07 -0.71
C PHE A 42 -8.48 9.66 -1.08
N ILE A 43 -7.84 8.86 -0.21
CA ILE A 43 -6.44 8.49 -0.35
C ILE A 43 -6.32 6.97 -0.35
N THR A 44 -5.63 6.43 -1.35
CA THR A 44 -5.24 5.03 -1.43
C THR A 44 -3.76 4.96 -1.78
N VAL A 45 -2.92 4.63 -0.79
CA VAL A 45 -1.47 4.54 -0.90
C VAL A 45 -0.93 3.55 0.13
N GLY A 46 0.28 3.02 -0.08
CA GLY A 46 0.93 2.06 0.82
C GLY A 46 1.17 0.69 0.17
N SER A 47 0.29 0.23 -0.72
CA SER A 47 0.52 -1.04 -1.43
C SER A 47 1.79 -1.03 -2.26
N ASN A 48 2.14 0.10 -2.89
CA ASN A 48 3.38 0.21 -3.65
C ASN A 48 4.62 0.30 -2.77
N ASP A 49 4.51 0.82 -1.55
CA ASP A 49 5.57 0.76 -0.53
C ASP A 49 5.91 -0.70 -0.24
N LEU A 50 4.90 -1.51 0.09
CA LEU A 50 5.03 -2.95 0.30
C LEU A 50 5.66 -3.67 -0.91
N LEU A 51 5.14 -3.41 -2.13
CA LEU A 51 5.58 -4.10 -3.34
C LEU A 51 7.01 -3.69 -3.76
N ASN A 52 7.42 -2.44 -3.53
CA ASN A 52 8.77 -1.97 -3.80
C ASN A 52 9.76 -2.58 -2.81
N GLU A 53 9.45 -2.58 -1.53
CA GLU A 53 10.27 -3.19 -0.49
C GLU A 53 10.37 -4.71 -0.68
N CYS A 54 9.29 -5.38 -1.08
CA CYS A 54 9.30 -6.79 -1.44
C CYS A 54 10.31 -7.11 -2.56
N LYS A 55 10.39 -6.28 -3.61
CA LYS A 55 11.39 -6.47 -4.68
C LYS A 55 12.81 -6.35 -4.16
N SER A 56 13.07 -5.35 -3.30
CA SER A 56 14.39 -5.13 -2.68
C SER A 56 14.77 -6.31 -1.76
N ALA A 57 13.84 -6.76 -0.93
CA ALA A 57 14.03 -7.91 -0.05
C ALA A 57 14.33 -9.19 -0.84
N VAL A 58 13.64 -9.44 -1.94
CA VAL A 58 13.91 -10.61 -2.80
C VAL A 58 15.29 -10.53 -3.44
N GLN A 59 15.73 -9.35 -3.89
CA GLN A 59 17.09 -9.16 -4.42
C GLN A 59 18.15 -9.51 -3.37
N GLU A 60 17.97 -9.07 -2.14
CA GLU A 60 18.87 -9.35 -1.03
C GLU A 60 18.86 -10.85 -0.64
N ILE A 61 17.65 -11.45 -0.54
CA ILE A 61 17.50 -12.87 -0.22
C ILE A 61 18.21 -13.77 -1.25
N LEU A 62 18.07 -13.44 -2.53
CA LEU A 62 18.65 -14.20 -3.63
C LEU A 62 20.11 -13.81 -3.95
N ASP A 63 20.66 -12.81 -3.27
CA ASP A 63 21.98 -12.25 -3.53
C ASP A 63 22.18 -11.95 -5.04
N THR A 64 21.26 -11.14 -5.60
CA THR A 64 21.21 -10.86 -7.04
C THR A 64 21.08 -9.39 -7.35
N ASP A 65 21.77 -8.93 -8.41
CA ASP A 65 21.61 -7.58 -8.96
C ASP A 65 20.43 -7.49 -9.97
N THR A 66 19.67 -8.56 -10.14
CA THR A 66 18.52 -8.59 -11.07
C THR A 66 17.47 -7.58 -10.65
N LYS A 67 17.17 -6.62 -11.53
CA LYS A 67 16.07 -5.66 -11.30
C LYS A 67 14.74 -6.27 -11.73
N PHE A 68 13.93 -6.65 -10.78
CA PHE A 68 12.58 -7.14 -11.03
C PHE A 68 11.65 -6.01 -11.48
N LYS A 69 10.91 -6.25 -12.56
CA LYS A 69 9.95 -5.27 -13.10
C LYS A 69 8.70 -5.14 -12.22
N SER A 70 8.33 -6.23 -11.56
CA SER A 70 7.19 -6.27 -10.66
C SER A 70 7.46 -7.15 -9.43
N ALA A 71 6.68 -6.96 -8.36
CA ALA A 71 6.73 -7.83 -7.19
C ALA A 71 6.35 -9.28 -7.54
N GLY A 72 5.42 -9.49 -8.48
CA GLY A 72 5.06 -10.83 -8.96
C GLY A 72 6.24 -11.55 -9.63
N GLU A 73 7.06 -10.85 -10.42
CA GLU A 73 8.29 -11.42 -10.99
C GLU A 73 9.31 -11.78 -9.90
N ALA A 74 9.48 -10.90 -8.89
CA ALA A 74 10.36 -11.15 -7.76
C ALA A 74 9.91 -12.36 -6.93
N LEU A 75 8.62 -12.42 -6.57
CA LEU A 75 8.05 -13.54 -5.83
C LEU A 75 8.13 -14.87 -6.58
N LYS A 76 7.95 -14.85 -7.91
CA LYS A 76 8.13 -16.04 -8.75
C LYS A 76 9.59 -16.54 -8.69
N ALA A 77 10.56 -15.66 -8.87
CA ALA A 77 11.97 -16.01 -8.78
C ALA A 77 12.34 -16.55 -7.39
N LEU A 78 11.81 -15.93 -6.33
CA LEU A 78 12.01 -16.39 -4.97
C LEU A 78 11.43 -17.78 -4.75
N ARG A 79 10.20 -18.05 -5.20
CA ARG A 79 9.55 -19.34 -5.08
C ARG A 79 10.32 -20.45 -5.82
N GLU A 80 10.76 -20.17 -7.05
CA GLU A 80 11.53 -21.13 -7.86
C GLU A 80 12.88 -21.46 -7.17
N SER A 81 13.54 -20.46 -6.58
CA SER A 81 14.80 -20.63 -5.87
C SER A 81 14.64 -21.30 -4.51
N ALA A 82 13.53 -21.08 -3.81
CA ALA A 82 13.22 -21.67 -2.51
C ALA A 82 12.79 -23.13 -2.62
N ALA A 83 12.39 -23.61 -3.80
CA ALA A 83 11.97 -24.98 -4.02
C ALA A 83 13.12 -25.97 -3.68
N GLY A 84 12.95 -26.71 -2.59
CA GLY A 84 13.97 -27.65 -2.10
C GLY A 84 15.18 -27.02 -1.37
N ASN A 85 15.12 -25.72 -1.06
CA ASN A 85 16.17 -25.02 -0.32
C ASN A 85 15.68 -24.52 1.07
N PRO A 86 15.78 -25.34 2.14
CA PRO A 86 15.30 -24.97 3.47
C PRO A 86 15.99 -23.72 4.05
N LEU A 87 17.27 -23.50 3.72
CA LEU A 87 18.01 -22.33 4.21
C LEU A 87 17.46 -21.03 3.62
N LEU A 88 17.03 -21.07 2.36
CA LEU A 88 16.40 -19.91 1.73
C LEU A 88 15.03 -19.61 2.35
N VAL A 89 14.27 -20.65 2.68
CA VAL A 89 12.98 -20.49 3.38
C VAL A 89 13.18 -19.83 4.74
N LEU A 90 14.23 -20.23 5.50
CA LEU A 90 14.56 -19.59 6.77
C LEU A 90 14.92 -18.11 6.58
N LYS A 91 15.74 -17.79 5.57
CA LYS A 91 16.11 -16.40 5.26
C LYS A 91 14.90 -15.54 4.91
N ILE A 92 13.92 -16.10 4.17
CA ILE A 92 12.66 -15.41 3.87
C ILE A 92 11.89 -15.08 5.16
N ILE A 93 11.76 -16.05 6.06
CA ILE A 93 11.06 -15.88 7.34
C ILE A 93 11.75 -14.79 8.17
N GLU A 94 13.06 -14.84 8.31
CA GLU A 94 13.86 -13.84 9.04
C GLU A 94 13.67 -12.44 8.44
N THR A 95 13.67 -12.30 7.11
CA THR A 95 13.44 -11.02 6.44
C THR A 95 12.06 -10.47 6.74
N LEU A 96 11.02 -11.30 6.72
CA LEU A 96 9.64 -10.88 7.04
C LEU A 96 9.49 -10.50 8.53
N GLU A 97 10.20 -11.18 9.45
CA GLU A 97 10.18 -10.86 10.87
C GLU A 97 10.95 -9.57 11.21
N GLN A 98 11.96 -9.22 10.40
CA GLN A 98 12.81 -8.04 10.58
C GLN A 98 12.43 -6.88 9.64
N TRP A 99 11.22 -6.90 9.08
CA TRP A 99 10.75 -5.86 8.15
C TRP A 99 10.84 -4.47 8.75
N ASP A 100 11.49 -3.55 8.04
CA ASP A 100 11.64 -2.16 8.49
C ASP A 100 10.46 -1.30 8.03
N TYR A 101 9.78 -0.69 8.99
CA TYR A 101 8.61 0.18 8.74
C TYR A 101 8.95 1.68 8.83
N GLN A 102 10.18 2.04 9.20
CA GLN A 102 10.53 3.43 9.55
C GLN A 102 10.31 4.39 8.39
N MET A 103 10.70 4.00 7.17
CA MET A 103 10.53 4.85 5.99
C MET A 103 9.05 5.03 5.63
N PHE A 104 8.27 3.97 5.68
CA PHE A 104 6.84 4.05 5.45
C PHE A 104 6.16 4.95 6.48
N GLU A 105 6.44 4.76 7.76
CA GLU A 105 5.89 5.58 8.85
C GLU A 105 6.27 7.06 8.69
N ALA A 106 7.54 7.37 8.40
CA ALA A 106 8.00 8.73 8.19
C ALA A 106 7.30 9.41 6.99
N ASN A 107 7.19 8.71 5.86
CA ASN A 107 6.50 9.21 4.68
C ASN A 107 5.00 9.41 4.94
N TRP A 108 4.37 8.50 5.72
CA TRP A 108 2.97 8.60 6.11
C TRP A 108 2.70 9.85 6.92
N ILE A 109 3.51 10.09 7.95
CA ILE A 109 3.42 11.29 8.81
C ILE A 109 3.57 12.55 7.97
N GLU A 110 4.58 12.62 7.10
CA GLU A 110 4.81 13.78 6.24
C GLU A 110 3.63 14.04 5.30
N MET A 111 3.12 12.99 4.66
CA MET A 111 1.95 13.07 3.76
C MET A 111 0.73 13.62 4.50
N MET A 112 0.39 13.04 5.65
CA MET A 112 -0.78 13.45 6.42
C MET A 112 -0.63 14.86 6.99
N HIS A 113 0.57 15.22 7.45
CA HIS A 113 0.87 16.57 7.92
C HIS A 113 0.67 17.62 6.80
N ARG A 114 1.13 17.34 5.58
CA ARG A 114 0.93 18.23 4.42
C ARG A 114 -0.55 18.37 4.05
N ILE A 115 -1.28 17.26 3.99
CA ILE A 115 -2.71 17.28 3.67
C ILE A 115 -3.50 18.03 4.74
N ASP A 116 -3.22 17.79 6.01
CA ASP A 116 -3.85 18.49 7.12
C ASP A 116 -3.61 20.02 7.06
N GLY A 117 -2.38 20.42 6.71
CA GLY A 117 -2.04 21.84 6.53
C GLY A 117 -2.68 22.51 5.31
N MET A 118 -3.13 21.75 4.31
CA MET A 118 -3.72 22.28 3.07
C MET A 118 -5.25 22.20 3.06
N LYS A 119 -5.83 21.17 3.68
CA LYS A 119 -7.28 20.92 3.62
C LYS A 119 -8.08 22.09 4.19
N LYS A 120 -9.24 22.34 3.62
CA LYS A 120 -10.17 23.31 4.20
C LYS A 120 -10.79 22.82 5.51
N GLU A 121 -11.24 23.72 6.35
CA GLU A 121 -11.98 23.40 7.56
C GLU A 121 -13.24 22.59 7.24
N GLY A 122 -13.45 21.49 7.97
CA GLY A 122 -14.58 20.59 7.79
C GLY A 122 -14.45 19.60 6.63
N ALA A 123 -13.33 19.58 5.91
CA ALA A 123 -13.07 18.55 4.91
C ALA A 123 -12.92 17.16 5.55
N TRP A 124 -13.50 16.17 4.92
CA TRP A 124 -13.39 14.77 5.30
C TRP A 124 -12.20 14.13 4.61
N ILE A 125 -11.36 13.44 5.36
CA ILE A 125 -10.28 12.63 4.80
C ILE A 125 -10.64 11.17 5.02
N ILE A 126 -10.66 10.39 3.94
CA ILE A 126 -10.89 8.94 3.95
C ILE A 126 -9.65 8.28 3.38
N VAL A 127 -9.10 7.35 4.13
CA VAL A 127 -7.89 6.60 3.75
C VAL A 127 -8.23 5.12 3.71
N THR A 128 -7.81 4.39 2.69
CA THR A 128 -7.89 2.93 2.73
C THR A 128 -6.69 2.35 3.47
N ASN A 129 -6.89 1.27 4.21
CA ASN A 129 -5.80 0.41 4.61
C ASN A 129 -5.37 -0.51 3.45
N ILE A 130 -4.35 -1.35 3.65
CA ILE A 130 -3.75 -2.20 2.62
C ILE A 130 -4.34 -3.60 2.75
N TYR A 131 -4.93 -4.14 1.68
CA TYR A 131 -5.35 -5.54 1.62
C TYR A 131 -4.18 -6.47 1.29
N ASN A 132 -4.33 -7.78 1.57
CA ASN A 132 -3.28 -8.76 1.28
C ASN A 132 -3.31 -9.18 -0.21
N PRO A 133 -2.40 -8.68 -1.06
CA PRO A 133 -2.42 -9.00 -2.49
C PRO A 133 -1.94 -10.43 -2.79
N VAL A 134 -1.38 -11.13 -1.80
CA VAL A 134 -0.85 -12.49 -1.96
C VAL A 134 -1.70 -13.56 -1.30
N ALA A 135 -2.85 -13.19 -0.70
CA ALA A 135 -3.73 -14.11 0.03
C ALA A 135 -4.16 -15.33 -0.80
N ASN A 136 -4.32 -15.17 -2.11
CA ASN A 136 -4.76 -16.22 -3.03
C ASN A 136 -3.60 -16.84 -3.84
N LEU A 137 -2.36 -16.52 -3.52
CA LEU A 137 -1.21 -17.15 -4.16
C LEU A 137 -0.90 -18.49 -3.49
N ASP A 138 -0.49 -19.49 -4.30
CA ASP A 138 -0.03 -20.79 -3.81
C ASP A 138 1.38 -20.64 -3.20
N ILE A 139 1.44 -20.13 -1.97
CA ILE A 139 2.65 -19.95 -1.18
C ILE A 139 2.57 -20.74 0.13
N PRO A 140 3.71 -21.17 0.71
CA PRO A 140 3.70 -21.84 2.01
C PRO A 140 2.98 -21.01 3.09
N SER A 141 2.16 -21.64 3.92
CA SER A 141 1.37 -20.98 4.97
C SER A 141 2.18 -20.17 5.99
N THR A 142 3.46 -20.50 6.16
CA THR A 142 4.40 -19.73 7.00
C THR A 142 4.78 -18.40 6.33
N MET A 143 4.95 -18.38 5.01
CA MET A 143 5.23 -17.17 4.24
C MET A 143 3.98 -16.29 4.15
N ASP A 144 2.82 -16.89 3.89
CA ASP A 144 1.55 -16.18 3.87
C ASP A 144 1.30 -15.42 5.17
N ARG A 145 1.44 -16.10 6.32
CA ARG A 145 1.34 -15.46 7.64
C ARG A 145 2.39 -14.36 7.86
N GLY A 146 3.60 -14.54 7.36
CA GLY A 146 4.65 -13.52 7.45
C GLY A 146 4.28 -12.25 6.69
N VAL A 147 3.81 -12.40 5.45
CA VAL A 147 3.33 -11.27 4.63
C VAL A 147 2.11 -10.61 5.26
N GLU A 148 1.14 -11.40 5.75
CA GLU A 148 -0.02 -10.86 6.45
C GLU A 148 0.38 -10.04 7.69
N ASN A 149 1.38 -10.49 8.47
CA ASN A 149 1.89 -9.73 9.61
C ASN A 149 2.54 -8.42 9.19
N VAL A 150 3.30 -8.40 8.09
CA VAL A 150 3.87 -7.15 7.54
C VAL A 150 2.75 -6.17 7.20
N ILE A 151 1.72 -6.62 6.48
CA ILE A 151 0.59 -5.77 6.10
C ILE A 151 -0.17 -5.26 7.32
N ARG A 152 -0.42 -6.12 8.32
CA ARG A 152 -1.08 -5.71 9.57
C ARG A 152 -0.29 -4.62 10.30
N ASN A 153 1.03 -4.72 10.35
CA ASN A 153 1.87 -3.70 10.98
C ASN A 153 1.85 -2.38 10.18
N MET A 154 1.86 -2.42 8.84
CA MET A 154 1.67 -1.22 8.01
C MET A 154 0.29 -0.59 8.26
N ASN A 155 -0.76 -1.40 8.33
CA ASN A 155 -2.11 -0.94 8.62
C ASN A 155 -2.23 -0.35 10.04
N GLN A 156 -1.51 -0.89 11.03
CA GLN A 156 -1.44 -0.29 12.36
C GLN A 156 -0.78 1.11 12.34
N ILE A 157 0.20 1.34 11.45
CA ILE A 157 0.76 2.68 11.24
C ILE A 157 -0.31 3.62 10.67
N ILE A 158 -1.06 3.17 9.66
CA ILE A 158 -2.17 3.94 9.09
C ILE A 158 -3.19 4.30 10.17
N GLU A 159 -3.62 3.34 10.97
CA GLU A 159 -4.61 3.54 12.04
C GLU A 159 -4.10 4.43 13.17
N LYS A 160 -2.82 4.31 13.52
CA LYS A 160 -2.18 5.03 14.63
C LYS A 160 -2.33 6.54 14.53
N TYR A 161 -2.26 7.09 13.34
CA TYR A 161 -2.29 8.52 13.09
C TYR A 161 -3.67 9.07 12.70
N ALA A 162 -4.71 8.21 12.69
CA ALA A 162 -6.06 8.60 12.27
C ALA A 162 -6.67 9.68 13.17
N GLU A 163 -6.50 9.56 14.48
CA GLU A 163 -7.02 10.55 15.43
C GLU A 163 -6.24 11.87 15.35
N GLU A 164 -4.90 11.81 15.22
CA GLU A 164 -4.02 12.99 15.17
C GLU A 164 -4.33 13.89 13.96
N TYR A 165 -4.50 13.28 12.77
CA TYR A 165 -4.76 14.02 11.52
C TYR A 165 -6.24 14.05 11.12
N GLY A 166 -7.13 13.45 11.93
CA GLY A 166 -8.58 13.54 11.74
C GLY A 166 -9.09 12.84 10.49
N TYR A 167 -8.50 11.72 10.07
CA TYR A 167 -9.00 10.93 8.95
C TYR A 167 -9.73 9.66 9.41
N GLN A 168 -10.56 9.12 8.53
CA GLN A 168 -11.24 7.84 8.71
C GLN A 168 -10.55 6.76 7.88
N VAL A 169 -10.37 5.59 8.47
CA VAL A 169 -9.83 4.43 7.77
C VAL A 169 -10.97 3.58 7.21
N ALA A 170 -11.00 3.43 5.90
CA ALA A 170 -11.84 2.45 5.23
C ALA A 170 -11.12 1.10 5.24
N ASP A 171 -11.65 0.14 5.99
CA ASP A 171 -11.03 -1.17 6.18
C ASP A 171 -11.29 -2.08 4.98
N ILE A 172 -10.39 -2.03 3.99
CA ILE A 172 -10.39 -2.95 2.86
C ILE A 172 -9.60 -4.22 3.14
N PHE A 173 -8.75 -4.23 4.20
CA PHE A 173 -8.00 -5.42 4.59
C PHE A 173 -8.91 -6.55 5.05
N SER A 174 -9.98 -6.24 5.79
CA SER A 174 -10.96 -7.20 6.27
C SER A 174 -12.08 -7.50 5.27
N SER A 175 -12.06 -6.87 4.10
CA SER A 175 -13.05 -7.08 3.04
C SER A 175 -12.70 -8.28 2.16
N GLU A 176 -13.65 -8.69 1.30
CA GLU A 176 -13.46 -9.77 0.33
C GLU A 176 -12.71 -9.31 -0.95
N VAL A 177 -12.05 -8.13 -0.93
CA VAL A 177 -11.40 -7.55 -2.12
C VAL A 177 -10.32 -8.48 -2.70
N CYS A 178 -9.60 -9.21 -1.85
CA CYS A 178 -8.58 -10.16 -2.31
C CYS A 178 -9.15 -11.37 -3.06
N ASP A 179 -10.43 -11.69 -2.92
CA ASP A 179 -11.11 -12.74 -3.68
C ASP A 179 -11.57 -12.26 -5.07
N HIS A 180 -11.51 -10.95 -5.30
CA HIS A 180 -11.97 -10.27 -6.50
C HIS A 180 -10.87 -9.44 -7.14
N VAL A 181 -9.78 -10.13 -7.54
CA VAL A 181 -8.62 -9.51 -8.20
C VAL A 181 -8.55 -9.89 -9.68
N GLN A 182 -7.89 -9.01 -10.45
CA GLN A 182 -7.61 -9.23 -11.86
C GLN A 182 -6.64 -10.42 -12.06
N PRO A 183 -6.45 -10.90 -13.30
CA PRO A 183 -5.51 -11.99 -13.58
C PRO A 183 -4.06 -11.73 -13.17
N ASP A 184 -3.69 -10.48 -12.87
CA ASP A 184 -2.38 -10.14 -12.33
C ASP A 184 -2.23 -10.50 -10.84
N GLY A 185 -3.33 -10.86 -10.18
CA GLY A 185 -3.38 -11.24 -8.77
C GLY A 185 -3.19 -10.09 -7.77
N LEU A 186 -3.10 -8.84 -8.25
CA LEU A 186 -2.78 -7.69 -7.42
C LEU A 186 -3.88 -6.62 -7.40
N HIS A 187 -4.43 -6.29 -8.55
CA HIS A 187 -5.40 -5.21 -8.66
C HIS A 187 -6.83 -5.75 -8.53
N PRO A 188 -7.72 -5.05 -7.81
CA PRO A 188 -9.13 -5.44 -7.75
C PRO A 188 -9.75 -5.45 -9.16
N ASP A 189 -10.57 -6.46 -9.44
CA ASP A 189 -11.45 -6.46 -10.61
C ASP A 189 -12.66 -5.54 -10.40
N GLN A 190 -13.61 -5.55 -11.33
CA GLN A 190 -14.78 -4.69 -11.23
C GLN A 190 -15.66 -5.02 -9.99
N THR A 191 -15.67 -6.25 -9.53
CA THR A 191 -16.41 -6.67 -8.32
C THR A 191 -15.66 -6.21 -7.07
N GLY A 192 -14.34 -6.38 -7.03
CA GLY A 192 -13.51 -5.92 -5.92
C GLY A 192 -13.44 -4.40 -5.76
N GLN A 193 -13.86 -3.64 -6.79
CA GLN A 193 -13.96 -2.17 -6.75
C GLN A 193 -15.32 -1.66 -6.27
N GLN A 194 -16.30 -2.52 -6.06
CA GLN A 194 -17.66 -2.20 -5.60
C GLN A 194 -17.83 -2.41 -4.11
#